data_f2c1f208d56f23e9c67ce85448221b2e
#
_entry.id   f2c1f208d56f23e9c67ce85448221b2e
#
_cell.length_a   1.000
_cell.length_b   1.000
_cell.length_c   1.000
_cell.angle_alpha   90.00
_cell.angle_beta   90.00
_cell.angle_gamma   90.00
#
_symmetry.space_group_name_H-M   'P 1'
#
loop_
_entity.id
_entity.type
_entity.pdbx_description
1 polymer ?
#
loop_
_entity_poly.entity_id
_entity_poly.type
_entity_poly.pdbx_seq_one_letter_code
_entity_poly.pdbx_strand_id
1 'polypeptide(L)'
;SRAFTEYKPYTITSRHSNRQLGINYSALNKKDGSRKVFIPQKGKSFVQFDYDAYHVRLIGKMIGYKLPDTSVHQWLADQYGCSYDESKGRTFRILYGGVSDEDRKIPFFDKVDDFIRKMHEESIKNGYLTTPKGRKIPLGWIEQPTAQKYFNYLLQSTETEFNIEVMKKLKDEKLPLPILYT
;
A
#
# COMPACT_ATOMS: atom_id res chain seq x y z
N SER A 1 29.07 -15.02 -1.64
CA SER A 1 28.08 -15.06 -2.73
C SER A 1 27.22 -13.80 -2.69
N ARG A 2 26.68 -13.39 -3.83
CA ARG A 2 25.74 -12.27 -3.94
C ARG A 2 24.32 -12.81 -4.04
N ALA A 3 23.38 -12.23 -3.31
CA ALA A 3 21.97 -12.48 -3.47
C ALA A 3 21.41 -11.56 -4.57
N PHE A 4 20.53 -12.08 -5.41
CA PHE A 4 19.85 -11.33 -6.46
C PHE A 4 18.40 -11.80 -6.61
N THR A 5 17.60 -10.98 -7.25
CA THR A 5 16.23 -11.31 -7.64
C THR A 5 15.93 -10.75 -9.03
N GLU A 6 14.94 -11.33 -9.67
CA GLU A 6 14.34 -10.78 -10.87
C GLU A 6 12.96 -10.25 -10.56
N TYR A 7 12.65 -9.07 -11.08
CA TYR A 7 11.35 -8.45 -10.91
C TYR A 7 10.46 -8.71 -12.12
N LYS A 8 9.17 -9.00 -11.86
CA LYS A 8 8.11 -8.98 -12.84
C LYS A 8 7.34 -7.66 -12.68
N PRO A 9 7.57 -6.68 -13.56
CA PRO A 9 6.94 -5.36 -13.43
C PRO A 9 5.48 -5.34 -13.92
N TYR A 10 5.10 -6.31 -14.75
CA TYR A 10 3.78 -6.34 -15.40
C TYR A 10 2.76 -7.04 -14.50
N THR A 11 2.16 -6.27 -13.61
CA THR A 11 1.01 -6.68 -12.80
C THR A 11 -0.12 -5.67 -13.00
N ILE A 12 -1.34 -6.04 -12.67
CA ILE A 12 -2.52 -5.16 -12.84
C ILE A 12 -2.36 -3.84 -12.06
N THR A 13 -1.81 -3.91 -10.85
CA THR A 13 -1.55 -2.74 -10.00
C THR A 13 -0.21 -2.06 -10.27
N SER A 14 0.59 -2.59 -11.20
CA SER A 14 2.00 -2.24 -11.43
C SER A 14 2.91 -2.42 -10.22
N ARG A 15 2.42 -2.95 -9.11
CA ARG A 15 3.29 -3.39 -8.01
C ARG A 15 4.10 -4.57 -8.51
N HIS A 16 5.42 -4.41 -8.52
CA HIS A 16 6.29 -5.49 -9.00
C HIS A 16 6.16 -6.74 -8.12
N SER A 17 6.36 -7.89 -8.72
CA SER A 17 6.51 -9.17 -8.05
C SER A 17 7.84 -9.81 -8.41
N ASN A 18 8.32 -10.75 -7.63
CA ASN A 18 9.53 -11.48 -7.94
C ASN A 18 9.22 -12.68 -8.82
N ARG A 19 10.11 -13.01 -9.76
CA ARG A 19 10.04 -14.24 -10.55
C ARG A 19 10.42 -15.46 -9.71
N GLN A 20 9.96 -16.61 -10.15
CA GLN A 20 10.07 -17.89 -9.43
C GLN A 20 11.51 -18.32 -9.06
N LEU A 21 12.52 -17.87 -9.84
CA LEU A 21 13.93 -18.21 -9.62
C LEU A 21 14.69 -17.17 -8.79
N GLY A 22 14.03 -16.11 -8.33
CA GLY A 22 14.63 -15.06 -7.52
C GLY A 22 14.16 -15.08 -6.08
N ILE A 23 14.92 -14.46 -5.19
CA ILE A 23 14.51 -14.27 -3.80
C ILE A 23 13.37 -13.27 -3.74
N ASN A 24 12.23 -13.69 -3.19
CA ASN A 24 11.13 -12.75 -2.90
C ASN A 24 11.40 -12.05 -1.56
N TYR A 25 12.10 -10.93 -1.62
CA TYR A 25 12.46 -10.16 -0.43
C TYR A 25 11.25 -9.63 0.36
N SER A 26 10.15 -9.31 -0.33
CA SER A 26 8.93 -8.83 0.33
C SER A 26 8.26 -9.91 1.17
N ALA A 27 8.43 -11.18 0.81
CA ALA A 27 7.86 -12.32 1.52
C ALA A 27 8.74 -12.86 2.67
N LEU A 28 9.97 -12.35 2.83
CA LEU A 28 10.86 -12.79 3.90
C LEU A 28 10.30 -12.41 5.26
N ASN A 29 10.21 -13.38 6.14
CA ASN A 29 9.71 -13.19 7.49
C ASN A 29 10.63 -12.21 8.27
N LYS A 30 10.02 -11.29 9.00
CA LYS A 30 10.75 -10.32 9.84
C LYS A 30 11.27 -10.94 11.15
N LYS A 31 10.65 -12.03 11.62
CA LYS A 31 10.85 -12.57 12.97
C LYS A 31 11.73 -13.82 13.01
N ASP A 32 11.87 -14.60 11.93
CA ASP A 32 12.60 -15.86 11.89
C ASP A 32 14.11 -15.73 11.63
N GLY A 33 14.60 -14.50 11.48
CA GLY A 33 16.01 -14.25 11.20
C GLY A 33 16.42 -14.36 9.73
N SER A 34 15.53 -14.77 8.81
CA SER A 34 15.87 -14.91 7.38
C SER A 34 16.38 -13.60 6.75
N ARG A 35 15.99 -12.44 7.26
CA ARG A 35 16.53 -11.14 6.80
C ARG A 35 17.96 -10.88 7.25
N LYS A 36 18.44 -11.49 8.33
CA LYS A 36 19.79 -11.28 8.89
C LYS A 36 20.92 -11.90 8.05
N VAL A 37 20.57 -12.80 7.11
CA VAL A 37 21.56 -13.38 6.19
C VAL A 37 22.05 -12.40 5.13
N PHE A 38 21.31 -11.31 4.93
CA PHE A 38 21.70 -10.24 4.02
C PHE A 38 22.58 -9.25 4.76
N ILE A 39 23.85 -9.24 4.41
CA ILE A 39 24.84 -8.33 4.99
C ILE A 39 25.32 -7.34 3.93
N PRO A 40 25.56 -6.07 4.29
CA PRO A 40 26.10 -5.09 3.35
C PRO A 40 27.56 -5.46 2.99
N GLN A 41 28.05 -4.87 1.90
CA GLN A 41 29.47 -4.94 1.56
C GLN A 41 30.33 -4.30 2.68
N LYS A 42 31.58 -4.78 2.82
CA LYS A 42 32.52 -4.22 3.79
C LYS A 42 32.61 -2.70 3.66
N GLY A 43 32.47 -1.99 4.76
CA GLY A 43 32.48 -0.52 4.81
C GLY A 43 31.19 0.17 4.36
N LYS A 44 30.10 -0.60 4.14
CA LYS A 44 28.78 -0.05 3.77
C LYS A 44 27.73 -0.48 4.79
N SER A 45 26.58 0.19 4.79
CA SER A 45 25.42 -0.15 5.61
C SER A 45 24.18 -0.18 4.74
N PHE A 46 23.16 -0.97 5.13
CA PHE A 46 21.83 -0.85 4.58
C PHE A 46 21.12 0.33 5.25
N VAL A 47 20.44 1.14 4.45
CA VAL A 47 19.53 2.17 4.92
C VAL A 47 18.14 1.81 4.39
N GLN A 48 17.18 1.76 5.29
CA GLN A 48 15.79 1.49 4.96
C GLN A 48 14.96 2.74 5.21
N PHE A 49 14.17 3.12 4.22
CA PHE A 49 13.13 4.15 4.33
C PHE A 49 11.78 3.48 4.27
N ASP A 50 10.89 3.84 5.16
CA ASP A 50 9.52 3.33 5.20
C ASP A 50 8.57 4.50 5.46
N TYR A 51 7.38 4.44 4.88
CA TYR A 51 6.34 5.44 5.09
C TYR A 51 5.53 5.10 6.35
N ASP A 52 5.27 6.08 7.18
CA ASP A 52 4.37 5.91 8.31
C ASP A 52 2.91 5.83 7.84
N ALA A 53 2.24 4.71 8.13
CA ALA A 53 0.83 4.47 7.84
C ALA A 53 0.42 4.86 6.40
N TYR A 54 1.26 4.53 5.41
CA TYR A 54 1.16 5.05 4.04
C TYR A 54 -0.24 4.91 3.44
N HIS A 55 -0.83 3.71 3.48
CA HIS A 55 -2.17 3.49 2.91
C HIS A 55 -3.25 4.30 3.63
N VAL A 56 -3.18 4.42 4.95
CA VAL A 56 -4.16 5.22 5.71
C VAL A 56 -4.06 6.70 5.33
N ARG A 57 -2.84 7.23 5.22
CA ARG A 57 -2.60 8.62 4.80
C ARG A 57 -3.01 8.86 3.36
N LEU A 58 -2.73 7.90 2.48
CA LEU A 58 -3.12 7.97 1.07
C LEU A 58 -4.65 8.01 0.93
N ILE A 59 -5.36 7.14 1.65
CA ILE A 59 -6.82 7.12 1.68
C ILE A 59 -7.35 8.44 2.25
N GLY A 60 -6.81 8.90 3.38
CA GLY A 60 -7.20 10.18 3.97
C GLY A 60 -7.11 11.32 2.96
N LYS A 61 -6.04 11.37 2.17
CA LYS A 61 -5.88 12.35 1.10
C LYS A 61 -6.91 12.18 -0.03
N MET A 62 -7.20 10.95 -0.44
CA MET A 62 -8.18 10.67 -1.50
C MET A 62 -9.60 11.07 -1.11
N ILE A 63 -9.98 10.88 0.16
CA ILE A 63 -11.33 11.22 0.68
C ILE A 63 -11.42 12.63 1.27
N GLY A 64 -10.34 13.41 1.23
CA GLY A 64 -10.29 14.75 1.82
C GLY A 64 -10.42 14.76 3.35
N TYR A 65 -9.97 13.69 4.04
CA TYR A 65 -10.02 13.59 5.50
C TYR A 65 -8.70 14.02 6.11
N LYS A 66 -8.74 15.01 7.01
CA LYS A 66 -7.54 15.48 7.71
C LYS A 66 -7.16 14.49 8.82
N LEU A 67 -6.12 13.72 8.59
CA LEU A 67 -5.49 12.87 9.60
C LEU A 67 -4.49 13.67 10.44
N PRO A 68 -4.17 13.22 11.67
CA PRO A 68 -3.16 13.88 12.49
C PRO A 68 -1.75 13.79 11.86
N ASP A 69 -0.92 14.79 12.10
CA ASP A 69 0.47 14.80 11.67
C ASP A 69 1.35 13.85 12.49
N THR A 70 0.86 13.46 13.67
CA THR A 70 1.46 12.45 14.57
C THR A 70 1.17 11.03 14.10
N SER A 71 1.48 10.03 14.91
CA SER A 71 1.21 8.61 14.57
C SER A 71 -0.28 8.35 14.34
N VAL A 72 -0.64 8.04 13.09
CA VAL A 72 -2.02 7.70 12.69
C VAL A 72 -2.50 6.42 13.38
N HIS A 73 -1.61 5.44 13.56
CA HIS A 73 -2.00 4.20 14.25
C HIS A 73 -2.24 4.40 15.75
N GLN A 74 -1.52 5.34 16.38
CA GLN A 74 -1.81 5.70 17.76
C GLN A 74 -3.17 6.42 17.85
N TRP A 75 -3.42 7.39 16.98
CA TRP A 75 -4.71 8.07 16.92
C TRP A 75 -5.87 7.10 16.70
N LEU A 76 -5.70 6.09 15.82
CA LEU A 76 -6.70 5.04 15.62
C LEU A 76 -6.82 4.13 16.84
N ALA A 77 -5.72 3.81 17.53
CA ALA A 77 -5.74 3.04 18.77
C ALA A 77 -6.60 3.71 19.83
N ASP A 78 -6.46 5.02 19.98
CA ASP A 78 -7.26 5.83 20.91
C ASP A 78 -8.76 5.82 20.53
N GLN A 79 -9.09 5.86 19.21
CA GLN A 79 -10.46 5.74 18.72
C GLN A 79 -11.04 4.33 18.96
N TYR A 80 -10.22 3.30 18.86
CA TYR A 80 -10.65 1.92 19.06
C TYR A 80 -10.70 1.50 20.54
N GLY A 81 -10.02 2.23 21.42
CA GLY A 81 -9.79 1.82 22.80
C GLY A 81 -8.92 0.56 22.92
N CYS A 82 -7.88 0.44 22.09
CA CYS A 82 -7.00 -0.73 22.02
C CYS A 82 -5.51 -0.32 21.95
N SER A 83 -4.62 -1.30 22.00
CA SER A 83 -3.19 -1.05 21.88
C SER A 83 -2.79 -0.63 20.45
N TYR A 84 -1.61 -0.02 20.33
CA TYR A 84 -1.05 0.39 19.04
C TYR A 84 -0.91 -0.79 18.03
N ASP A 85 -0.44 -1.95 18.49
CA ASP A 85 -0.27 -3.12 17.65
C ASP A 85 -1.60 -3.73 17.21
N GLU A 86 -2.58 -3.77 18.08
CA GLU A 86 -3.95 -4.18 17.75
C GLU A 86 -4.60 -3.22 16.76
N SER A 87 -4.39 -1.91 16.93
CA SER A 87 -4.86 -0.88 16.01
C SER A 87 -4.35 -1.12 14.59
N LYS A 88 -3.08 -1.45 14.41
CA LYS A 88 -2.52 -1.80 13.10
C LYS A 88 -3.27 -2.97 12.47
N GLY A 89 -3.39 -4.08 13.19
CA GLY A 89 -4.07 -5.27 12.70
C GLY A 89 -5.53 -5.00 12.33
N ARG A 90 -6.25 -4.27 13.20
CA ARG A 90 -7.64 -3.87 12.98
C ARG A 90 -7.78 -2.96 11.76
N THR A 91 -6.94 -1.96 11.62
CA THR A 91 -6.94 -1.04 10.48
C THR A 91 -6.70 -1.76 9.17
N PHE A 92 -5.72 -2.67 9.11
CA PHE A 92 -5.48 -3.49 7.91
C PHE A 92 -6.70 -4.35 7.56
N ARG A 93 -7.29 -5.01 8.54
CA ARG A 93 -8.50 -5.82 8.33
C ARG A 93 -9.64 -4.98 7.75
N ILE A 94 -9.88 -3.78 8.28
CA ILE A 94 -10.93 -2.88 7.79
C ILE A 94 -10.64 -2.44 6.36
N LEU A 95 -9.42 -1.98 6.09
CA LEU A 95 -9.05 -1.45 4.77
C LEU A 95 -9.06 -2.51 3.66
N TYR A 96 -8.72 -3.76 3.98
CA TYR A 96 -8.63 -4.82 2.99
C TYR A 96 -9.79 -5.81 3.03
N GLY A 97 -10.48 -5.93 4.14
CA GLY A 97 -11.61 -6.84 4.33
C GLY A 97 -12.98 -6.18 4.24
N GLY A 98 -13.03 -4.86 4.38
CA GLY A 98 -14.27 -4.07 4.36
C GLY A 98 -14.59 -3.42 5.70
N VAL A 99 -15.40 -2.38 5.62
CA VAL A 99 -15.84 -1.56 6.78
C VAL A 99 -17.14 -2.17 7.32
N SER A 100 -17.16 -2.52 8.60
CA SER A 100 -18.38 -2.98 9.29
C SER A 100 -19.19 -1.80 9.84
N ASP A 101 -20.45 -2.05 10.24
CA ASP A 101 -21.29 -1.02 10.87
C ASP A 101 -20.66 -0.48 12.17
N GLU A 102 -19.94 -1.32 12.90
CA GLU A 102 -19.19 -0.91 14.09
C GLU A 102 -18.03 0.02 13.75
N ASP A 103 -17.30 -0.29 12.67
CA ASP A 103 -16.16 0.52 12.23
C ASP A 103 -16.62 1.89 11.69
N ARG A 104 -17.82 1.99 11.13
CA ARG A 104 -18.45 3.25 10.65
C ARG A 104 -18.73 4.25 11.78
N LYS A 105 -18.77 3.83 13.04
CA LYS A 105 -18.87 4.76 14.17
C LYS A 105 -17.65 5.68 14.27
N ILE A 106 -16.54 5.33 13.64
CA ILE A 106 -15.36 6.19 13.50
C ILE A 106 -15.51 6.99 12.20
N PRO A 107 -15.62 8.34 12.26
CA PRO A 107 -15.92 9.18 11.10
C PRO A 107 -14.98 8.99 9.91
N PHE A 108 -13.74 8.61 10.16
CA PHE A 108 -12.78 8.28 9.10
C PHE A 108 -13.25 7.07 8.28
N PHE A 109 -13.65 5.98 8.92
CA PHE A 109 -14.07 4.77 8.21
C PHE A 109 -15.45 4.89 7.59
N ASP A 110 -16.34 5.70 8.15
CA ASP A 110 -17.62 6.02 7.51
C ASP A 110 -17.38 6.70 6.16
N LYS A 111 -16.49 7.69 6.09
CA LYS A 111 -16.09 8.31 4.83
C LYS A 111 -15.36 7.36 3.87
N VAL A 112 -14.56 6.43 4.40
CA VAL A 112 -13.92 5.39 3.58
C VAL A 112 -14.96 4.50 2.92
N ASP A 113 -15.96 4.04 3.68
CA ASP A 113 -17.05 3.20 3.15
C ASP A 113 -17.88 3.94 2.08
N ASP A 114 -18.23 5.20 2.34
CA ASP A 114 -18.91 6.04 1.35
C ASP A 114 -18.09 6.21 0.06
N PHE A 115 -16.80 6.40 0.19
CA PHE A 115 -15.88 6.48 -0.95
C PHE A 115 -15.84 5.15 -1.73
N ILE A 116 -15.73 4.02 -1.04
CA ILE A 116 -15.72 2.69 -1.68
C ILE A 116 -17.00 2.46 -2.48
N ARG A 117 -18.17 2.80 -1.92
CA ARG A 117 -19.46 2.65 -2.61
C ARG A 117 -19.53 3.51 -3.88
N LYS A 118 -19.22 4.80 -3.77
CA LYS A 118 -19.23 5.72 -4.92
C LYS A 118 -18.24 5.29 -6.01
N MET A 119 -17.02 4.96 -5.61
CA MET A 119 -15.98 4.47 -6.52
C MET A 119 -16.44 3.19 -7.25
N HIS A 120 -17.09 2.27 -6.55
CA HIS A 120 -17.63 1.04 -7.13
C HIS A 120 -18.71 1.34 -8.16
N GLU A 121 -19.71 2.16 -7.84
CA GLU A 121 -20.79 2.57 -8.74
C GLU A 121 -20.25 3.22 -10.02
N GLU A 122 -19.33 4.18 -9.87
CA GLU A 122 -18.66 4.84 -11.00
C GLU A 122 -17.86 3.87 -11.85
N SER A 123 -17.16 2.93 -11.23
CA SER A 123 -16.35 1.94 -11.93
C SER A 123 -17.20 0.99 -12.75
N ILE A 124 -18.31 0.51 -12.20
CA ILE A 124 -19.29 -0.34 -12.92
C ILE A 124 -19.84 0.41 -14.13
N LYS A 125 -20.26 1.67 -13.94
CA LYS A 125 -20.79 2.51 -15.03
C LYS A 125 -19.77 2.72 -16.16
N ASN A 126 -18.50 2.90 -15.81
CA ASN A 126 -17.43 3.23 -16.76
C ASN A 126 -16.76 1.99 -17.36
N GLY A 127 -16.88 0.80 -16.73
CA GLY A 127 -16.16 -0.41 -17.11
C GLY A 127 -14.68 -0.45 -16.69
N TYR A 128 -14.21 0.54 -15.93
CA TYR A 128 -12.83 0.63 -15.44
C TYR A 128 -12.72 1.43 -14.14
N LEU A 129 -11.67 1.13 -13.36
CA LEU A 129 -11.20 1.96 -12.26
C LEU A 129 -10.34 3.10 -12.82
N THR A 130 -10.38 4.28 -12.20
CA THR A 130 -9.48 5.40 -12.52
C THR A 130 -8.67 5.77 -11.29
N THR A 131 -7.34 5.74 -11.40
CA THR A 131 -6.46 6.23 -10.34
C THR A 131 -6.44 7.75 -10.28
N PRO A 132 -6.00 8.38 -9.18
CA PRO A 132 -5.83 9.83 -9.08
C PRO A 132 -4.92 10.44 -10.16
N LYS A 133 -4.03 9.64 -10.76
CA LYS A 133 -3.16 10.05 -11.89
C LYS A 133 -3.80 9.83 -13.26
N GLY A 134 -5.04 9.37 -13.32
CA GLY A 134 -5.78 9.16 -14.57
C GLY A 134 -5.55 7.80 -15.24
N ARG A 135 -4.81 6.88 -14.62
CA ARG A 135 -4.66 5.53 -15.16
C ARG A 135 -5.97 4.78 -15.08
N LYS A 136 -6.36 4.13 -16.17
CA LYS A 136 -7.56 3.29 -16.27
C LYS A 136 -7.18 1.82 -16.13
N ILE A 137 -7.87 1.11 -15.25
CA ILE A 137 -7.73 -0.33 -15.02
C ILE A 137 -9.04 -0.98 -15.42
N PRO A 138 -9.09 -1.74 -16.53
CA PRO A 138 -10.30 -2.43 -16.97
C PRO A 138 -10.82 -3.40 -15.91
N LEU A 139 -12.12 -3.39 -15.63
CA LEU A 139 -12.70 -4.26 -14.59
C LEU A 139 -12.57 -5.74 -14.94
N GLY A 140 -12.58 -6.09 -16.24
CA GLY A 140 -12.38 -7.46 -16.71
C GLY A 140 -11.01 -8.08 -16.37
N TRP A 141 -10.05 -7.28 -15.91
CA TRP A 141 -8.75 -7.78 -15.43
C TRP A 141 -8.77 -8.17 -13.96
N ILE A 142 -9.85 -7.83 -13.25
CA ILE A 142 -9.97 -8.04 -11.79
C ILE A 142 -10.83 -9.29 -11.55
N GLU A 143 -10.20 -10.33 -11.04
CA GLU A 143 -10.89 -11.55 -10.67
C GLU A 143 -11.76 -11.35 -9.42
N GLN A 144 -12.95 -12.00 -9.41
CA GLN A 144 -13.90 -11.91 -8.30
C GLN A 144 -14.24 -10.45 -7.91
N PRO A 145 -14.92 -9.70 -8.78
CA PRO A 145 -15.14 -8.28 -8.63
C PRO A 145 -16.07 -7.96 -7.46
N THR A 146 -15.54 -7.32 -6.42
CA THR A 146 -16.29 -6.74 -5.31
C THR A 146 -15.85 -5.28 -5.12
N ALA A 147 -16.69 -4.46 -4.49
CA ALA A 147 -16.35 -3.07 -4.18
C ALA A 147 -15.02 -2.97 -3.43
N GLN A 148 -14.82 -3.84 -2.43
CA GLN A 148 -13.60 -3.89 -1.65
C GLN A 148 -12.39 -4.30 -2.49
N LYS A 149 -12.56 -5.24 -3.42
CA LYS A 149 -11.47 -5.66 -4.31
C LYS A 149 -11.06 -4.53 -5.25
N TYR A 150 -12.03 -3.82 -5.82
CA TYR A 150 -11.76 -2.65 -6.64
C TYR A 150 -11.00 -1.57 -5.86
N PHE A 151 -11.42 -1.32 -4.63
CA PHE A 151 -10.70 -0.39 -3.75
C PHE A 151 -9.26 -0.81 -3.48
N ASN A 152 -9.01 -2.10 -3.22
CA ASN A 152 -7.66 -2.62 -3.01
C ASN A 152 -6.78 -2.45 -4.26
N TYR A 153 -7.32 -2.68 -5.46
CA TYR A 153 -6.59 -2.45 -6.71
C TYR A 153 -6.31 -0.97 -6.94
N LEU A 154 -7.30 -0.10 -6.68
CA LEU A 154 -7.13 1.35 -6.76
C LEU A 154 -6.02 1.83 -5.82
N LEU A 155 -6.06 1.41 -4.56
CA LEU A 155 -5.10 1.80 -3.54
C LEU A 155 -3.67 1.37 -3.89
N GLN A 156 -3.48 0.09 -4.24
CA GLN A 156 -2.16 -0.44 -4.62
C GLN A 156 -1.61 0.21 -5.90
N SER A 157 -2.48 0.48 -6.88
CA SER A 157 -2.06 1.15 -8.11
C SER A 157 -1.65 2.59 -7.83
N THR A 158 -2.40 3.30 -7.00
CA THR A 158 -2.08 4.67 -6.58
C THR A 158 -0.76 4.73 -5.82
N GLU A 159 -0.54 3.80 -4.88
CA GLU A 159 0.74 3.64 -4.18
C GLU A 159 1.90 3.52 -5.16
N THR A 160 1.78 2.62 -6.14
CA THR A 160 2.84 2.38 -7.12
C THR A 160 3.12 3.62 -7.97
N GLU A 161 2.09 4.34 -8.40
CA GLU A 161 2.24 5.58 -9.18
C GLU A 161 3.00 6.66 -8.40
N PHE A 162 2.70 6.85 -7.13
CA PHE A 162 3.43 7.81 -6.29
C PHE A 162 4.88 7.37 -6.03
N ASN A 163 5.10 6.08 -5.80
CA ASN A 163 6.45 5.57 -5.58
C ASN A 163 7.34 5.72 -6.83
N ILE A 164 6.78 5.55 -8.04
CA ILE A 164 7.49 5.83 -9.29
C ILE A 164 7.89 7.31 -9.39
N GLU A 165 7.05 8.24 -8.96
CA GLU A 165 7.40 9.66 -8.92
C GLU A 165 8.54 9.96 -7.94
N VAL A 166 8.51 9.34 -6.76
CA VAL A 166 9.61 9.46 -5.79
C VAL A 166 10.91 8.95 -6.39
N MET A 167 10.89 7.79 -7.07
CA MET A 167 12.07 7.25 -7.73
C MET A 167 12.60 8.16 -8.86
N LYS A 168 11.71 8.76 -9.65
CA LYS A 168 12.10 9.75 -10.66
C LYS A 168 12.79 10.94 -10.01
N LYS A 169 12.22 11.48 -8.93
CA LYS A 169 12.78 12.60 -8.19
C LYS A 169 14.17 12.29 -7.64
N LEU A 170 14.34 11.12 -7.03
CA LEU A 170 15.66 10.67 -6.55
C LEU A 170 16.68 10.61 -7.69
N LYS A 171 16.28 10.11 -8.86
CA LYS A 171 17.13 10.05 -10.05
C LYS A 171 17.51 11.44 -10.55
N ASP A 172 16.53 12.34 -10.65
CA ASP A 172 16.74 13.71 -11.18
C ASP A 172 17.65 14.52 -10.25
N GLU A 173 17.53 14.31 -8.94
CA GLU A 173 18.39 14.91 -7.91
C GLU A 173 19.75 14.18 -7.75
N LYS A 174 20.03 13.15 -8.58
CA LYS A 174 21.24 12.30 -8.52
C LYS A 174 21.48 11.64 -7.17
N LEU A 175 20.41 11.36 -6.44
CA LEU A 175 20.47 10.61 -5.19
C LEU A 175 20.56 9.10 -5.45
N PRO A 176 21.10 8.31 -4.50
CA PRO A 176 21.14 6.86 -4.64
C PRO A 176 19.75 6.28 -4.86
N LEU A 177 19.61 5.46 -5.90
CA LEU A 177 18.36 4.73 -6.13
C LEU A 177 18.26 3.51 -5.20
N PRO A 178 17.05 3.12 -4.78
CA PRO A 178 16.86 1.92 -3.99
C PRO A 178 17.43 0.68 -4.68
N ILE A 179 18.17 -0.14 -3.95
CA ILE A 179 18.62 -1.46 -4.43
C ILE A 179 17.45 -2.44 -4.40
N LEU A 180 16.55 -2.26 -3.45
CA LEU A 180 15.37 -3.07 -3.24
C LEU A 180 14.18 -2.14 -2.94
N TYR A 181 13.13 -2.38 -3.67
CA TYR A 181 11.82 -1.77 -3.44
C TYR A 181 10.80 -2.88 -3.13
N THR A 182 10.09 -2.78 -2.00
CA THR A 182 9.10 -3.79 -1.57
C THR A 182 7.77 -3.13 -1.21
#